data_818e05f0ab03b54613fb3e63955e3fd4
#
_entry.id   818e05f0ab03b54613fb3e63955e3fd4
#
_cell.length_a   1.000
_cell.length_b   1.000
_cell.length_c   1.000
_cell.angle_alpha   90.00
_cell.angle_beta   90.00
_cell.angle_gamma   90.00
#
_symmetry.space_group_name_H-M   'P 1'
#
loop_
_entity.id
_entity.type
_entity.pdbx_description
1 polymer ?
#
loop_
_entity_poly.entity_id
_entity_poly.type
_entity_poly.pdbx_seq_one_letter_code
_entity_poly.pdbx_strand_id
1 'polypeptide(L)'
;MKHHKYLIIGGGMTADSAVHGIRKIDQDGAIAMICEERHLPYDRPPLTKSLWKNTPFESIWRNAHGLNVAMHLGKKVVALDPSNKTATDDAGNIYTYEKLLLATGGSVRNFPDFSENIIYFRTADDYRKLRELSEHGSDFVVIGGGFIGSEIATALAMNNKRVTMIFPENGIGTRIYPQPLVEFINSYYREKGITVLTSETVKSVHAEGTKTIVTTGNDTKLSADGVVAGLGILPNIDLAAQAGLAIDNGIIVDEQLRTNNADIYAAGDVANFYSASLEKRTRVEHEDNANVMGEMAGRNMAGQSESYHHQPFFYSDLFDLGYEAVGELDASLDIIEDWKEPFRKGVIYYLRDGRVRGVLLWNTWGQVPAATQLISEKTLHSRGTLVGLISD
;
A
#
# COMPACT_ATOMS: atom_id res chain seq x y z
N MET A 1 12.46 10.32 31.12
CA MET A 1 13.09 9.63 29.98
C MET A 1 12.83 8.15 30.15
N LYS A 2 12.21 7.48 29.17
CA LYS A 2 11.89 6.04 29.22
C LYS A 2 12.88 5.30 28.31
N HIS A 3 13.58 4.31 28.85
CA HIS A 3 14.53 3.51 28.08
C HIS A 3 13.88 2.23 27.57
N HIS A 4 14.11 1.91 26.29
CA HIS A 4 13.66 0.69 25.65
C HIS A 4 14.81 0.05 24.87
N LYS A 5 14.92 -1.27 24.90
CA LYS A 5 15.90 -1.99 24.08
C LYS A 5 15.55 -1.80 22.60
N TYR A 6 14.25 -1.91 22.29
CA TYR A 6 13.73 -1.76 20.93
C TYR A 6 12.66 -0.67 20.89
N LEU A 7 12.86 0.33 20.06
CA LEU A 7 11.87 1.37 19.78
C LEU A 7 11.39 1.25 18.34
N ILE A 8 10.06 1.26 18.16
CA ILE A 8 9.43 1.20 16.84
C ILE A 8 8.62 2.48 16.63
N ILE A 9 8.92 3.23 15.57
CA ILE A 9 8.17 4.41 15.16
C ILE A 9 7.25 4.02 14.00
N GLY A 10 5.95 3.99 14.28
CA GLY A 10 4.88 3.52 13.42
C GLY A 10 3.98 2.52 14.14
N GLY A 11 2.73 2.39 13.69
CA GLY A 11 1.71 1.51 14.28
C GLY A 11 0.98 0.65 13.25
N GLY A 12 1.55 0.46 12.06
CA GLY A 12 0.96 -0.34 11.00
C GLY A 12 1.39 -1.82 11.03
N MET A 13 1.05 -2.53 9.96
CA MET A 13 1.35 -3.97 9.79
C MET A 13 2.84 -4.29 9.93
N THR A 14 3.72 -3.46 9.38
CA THR A 14 5.19 -3.59 9.49
C THR A 14 5.66 -3.54 10.95
N ALA A 15 5.12 -2.60 11.73
CA ALA A 15 5.47 -2.43 13.13
C ALA A 15 5.03 -3.63 13.97
N ASP A 16 3.81 -4.11 13.77
CA ASP A 16 3.30 -5.33 14.41
C ASP A 16 4.17 -6.55 14.05
N SER A 17 4.44 -6.76 12.76
CA SER A 17 5.29 -7.87 12.31
C SER A 17 6.72 -7.79 12.88
N ALA A 18 7.27 -6.57 13.05
CA ALA A 18 8.57 -6.40 13.67
C ALA A 18 8.57 -6.82 15.16
N VAL A 19 7.50 -6.55 15.90
CA VAL A 19 7.34 -7.06 17.28
C VAL A 19 7.40 -8.58 17.31
N HIS A 20 6.65 -9.24 16.41
CA HIS A 20 6.69 -10.70 16.28
C HIS A 20 8.10 -11.20 15.92
N GLY A 21 8.80 -10.51 15.03
CA GLY A 21 10.20 -10.81 14.68
C GLY A 21 11.15 -10.70 15.87
N ILE A 22 11.07 -9.62 16.65
CA ILE A 22 11.86 -9.43 17.87
C ILE A 22 11.60 -10.59 18.85
N ARG A 23 10.33 -10.90 19.12
CA ARG A 23 9.94 -11.94 20.12
C ARG A 23 10.37 -13.35 19.72
N LYS A 24 10.60 -13.63 18.45
CA LYS A 24 11.20 -14.91 18.00
C LYS A 24 12.64 -15.08 18.48
N ILE A 25 13.37 -14.00 18.74
CA ILE A 25 14.79 -13.98 19.10
C ILE A 25 14.99 -13.53 20.56
N ASP A 26 14.33 -12.44 20.97
CA ASP A 26 14.41 -11.85 22.29
C ASP A 26 13.02 -11.77 22.92
N GLN A 27 12.73 -12.69 23.84
CA GLN A 27 11.42 -12.80 24.48
C GLN A 27 11.17 -11.73 25.54
N ASP A 28 12.24 -11.18 26.14
CA ASP A 28 12.15 -10.34 27.34
C ASP A 28 12.53 -8.87 27.10
N GLY A 29 13.25 -8.57 26.01
CA GLY A 29 13.72 -7.22 25.70
C GLY A 29 12.57 -6.20 25.68
N ALA A 30 12.74 -5.07 26.36
CA ALA A 30 11.73 -4.02 26.42
C ALA A 30 11.45 -3.41 25.03
N ILE A 31 10.20 -3.51 24.56
CA ILE A 31 9.75 -2.94 23.28
C ILE A 31 8.81 -1.77 23.58
N ALA A 32 9.01 -0.64 22.87
CA ALA A 32 8.01 0.41 22.77
C ALA A 32 7.64 0.64 21.30
N MET A 33 6.36 0.95 21.06
CA MET A 33 5.80 1.34 19.78
C MET A 33 5.13 2.70 19.92
N ILE A 34 5.51 3.67 19.08
CA ILE A 34 4.92 5.01 19.04
C ILE A 34 4.10 5.13 17.77
N CYS A 35 2.78 5.30 17.93
CA CYS A 35 1.80 5.26 16.84
C CYS A 35 1.08 6.60 16.71
N GLU A 36 1.11 7.21 15.53
CA GLU A 36 0.36 8.44 15.24
C GLU A 36 -1.16 8.18 15.24
N GLU A 37 -1.60 7.04 14.71
CA GLU A 37 -3.00 6.61 14.80
C GLU A 37 -3.37 6.23 16.25
N ARG A 38 -4.64 6.45 16.61
CA ARG A 38 -5.19 6.15 17.95
C ARG A 38 -5.63 4.69 18.10
N HIS A 39 -5.41 3.90 17.06
CA HIS A 39 -5.81 2.50 16.98
C HIS A 39 -4.63 1.57 17.19
N LEU A 40 -4.92 0.38 17.72
CA LEU A 40 -3.98 -0.75 17.68
C LEU A 40 -3.61 -1.08 16.23
N PRO A 41 -2.47 -1.73 15.97
CA PRO A 41 -2.15 -2.21 14.63
C PRO A 41 -3.26 -3.05 14.02
N TYR A 42 -3.51 -2.88 12.73
CA TYR A 42 -4.58 -3.57 11.99
C TYR A 42 -4.19 -3.83 10.54
N ASP A 43 -4.89 -4.79 9.91
CA ASP A 43 -4.76 -5.11 8.51
C ASP A 43 -5.48 -4.07 7.64
N ARG A 44 -4.75 -3.43 6.71
CA ARG A 44 -5.31 -2.37 5.84
C ARG A 44 -6.11 -2.90 4.65
N PRO A 45 -5.74 -4.02 3.98
CA PRO A 45 -6.47 -4.49 2.81
C PRO A 45 -7.98 -4.71 3.04
N PRO A 46 -8.44 -5.18 4.19
CA PRO A 46 -9.87 -5.32 4.46
C PRO A 46 -10.69 -4.02 4.33
N LEU A 47 -10.06 -2.85 4.53
CA LEU A 47 -10.73 -1.54 4.48
C LEU A 47 -11.37 -1.24 3.12
N THR A 48 -10.83 -1.81 2.02
CA THR A 48 -11.38 -1.67 0.67
C THR A 48 -12.06 -2.95 0.16
N LYS A 49 -11.98 -4.05 0.89
CA LYS A 49 -12.38 -5.40 0.45
C LYS A 49 -13.43 -6.05 1.37
N SER A 50 -12.99 -6.90 2.29
CA SER A 50 -13.86 -7.78 3.07
C SER A 50 -14.81 -7.06 4.02
N LEU A 51 -14.44 -5.91 4.56
CA LEU A 51 -15.33 -5.10 5.41
C LEU A 51 -16.57 -4.57 4.67
N TRP A 52 -16.52 -4.49 3.35
CA TRP A 52 -17.68 -4.15 2.51
C TRP A 52 -18.54 -5.36 2.15
N LYS A 53 -18.10 -6.56 2.53
CA LYS A 53 -18.77 -7.87 2.31
C LYS A 53 -19.29 -8.47 3.64
N ASN A 54 -19.68 -7.62 4.60
CA ASN A 54 -20.20 -7.97 5.92
C ASN A 54 -19.21 -8.71 6.86
N THR A 55 -17.92 -8.61 6.64
CA THR A 55 -16.91 -9.06 7.61
C THR A 55 -16.94 -8.12 8.82
N PRO A 56 -16.94 -8.64 10.07
CA PRO A 56 -16.92 -7.80 11.26
C PRO A 56 -15.67 -6.90 11.29
N PHE A 57 -15.85 -5.63 11.70
CA PHE A 57 -14.75 -4.65 11.77
C PHE A 57 -13.65 -5.11 12.74
N GLU A 58 -14.02 -5.80 13.79
CA GLU A 58 -13.09 -6.30 14.82
C GLU A 58 -12.08 -7.33 14.29
N SER A 59 -12.36 -7.93 13.13
CA SER A 59 -11.48 -8.94 12.52
C SER A 59 -10.16 -8.40 11.98
N ILE A 60 -10.04 -7.06 11.84
CA ILE A 60 -8.83 -6.46 11.28
C ILE A 60 -7.70 -6.27 12.29
N TRP A 61 -7.99 -6.36 13.61
CA TRP A 61 -7.01 -6.05 14.64
C TRP A 61 -5.88 -7.07 14.72
N ARG A 62 -4.65 -6.58 14.82
CA ARG A 62 -3.44 -7.39 14.98
C ARG A 62 -3.07 -7.52 16.46
N ASN A 63 -2.20 -8.44 16.80
CA ASN A 63 -2.02 -8.91 18.19
C ASN A 63 -0.66 -8.56 18.80
N ALA A 64 0.10 -7.59 18.30
CA ALA A 64 1.35 -7.19 18.95
C ALA A 64 1.18 -6.76 20.43
N HIS A 65 0.00 -6.22 20.79
CA HIS A 65 -0.28 -5.80 22.16
C HIS A 65 -0.23 -6.94 23.19
N GLY A 66 -0.49 -8.19 22.76
CA GLY A 66 -0.34 -9.39 23.61
C GLY A 66 1.11 -9.82 23.87
N LEU A 67 2.10 -9.16 23.24
CA LEU A 67 3.51 -9.52 23.28
C LEU A 67 4.36 -8.62 24.20
N ASN A 68 3.78 -8.08 25.26
CA ASN A 68 4.45 -7.20 26.23
C ASN A 68 5.15 -6.00 25.57
N VAL A 69 4.38 -5.19 24.82
CA VAL A 69 4.82 -3.98 24.14
C VAL A 69 4.23 -2.74 24.81
N ALA A 70 5.04 -1.76 25.13
CA ALA A 70 4.57 -0.44 25.57
C ALA A 70 4.06 0.35 24.37
N MET A 71 2.73 0.40 24.16
CA MET A 71 2.11 1.12 23.04
C MET A 71 1.77 2.55 23.44
N HIS A 72 2.24 3.51 22.65
CA HIS A 72 1.95 4.95 22.77
C HIS A 72 1.11 5.38 21.56
N LEU A 73 -0.22 5.19 21.66
CA LEU A 73 -1.18 5.51 20.60
C LEU A 73 -1.51 7.00 20.56
N GLY A 74 -1.81 7.55 19.38
CA GLY A 74 -2.11 8.96 19.15
C GLY A 74 -0.92 9.87 19.47
N LYS A 75 0.32 9.39 19.22
CA LYS A 75 1.57 10.10 19.44
C LYS A 75 2.41 10.12 18.17
N LYS A 76 2.79 11.30 17.74
CA LYS A 76 3.66 11.50 16.58
C LYS A 76 5.08 11.78 17.03
N VAL A 77 6.06 11.01 16.56
CA VAL A 77 7.47 11.35 16.74
C VAL A 77 7.81 12.52 15.82
N VAL A 78 8.36 13.59 16.39
CA VAL A 78 8.67 14.83 15.68
C VAL A 78 10.17 15.13 15.60
N ALA A 79 10.99 14.45 16.41
CA ALA A 79 12.43 14.59 16.34
C ALA A 79 13.14 13.27 16.65
N LEU A 80 14.26 13.04 15.99
CA LEU A 80 15.15 11.90 16.19
C LEU A 80 16.60 12.42 16.29
N ASP A 81 17.29 12.03 17.38
CA ASP A 81 18.71 12.27 17.55
C ASP A 81 19.46 10.92 17.60
N PRO A 82 20.07 10.52 16.47
CA PRO A 82 20.79 9.25 16.39
C PRO A 82 22.04 9.21 17.29
N SER A 83 22.67 10.37 17.56
CA SER A 83 23.91 10.46 18.35
C SER A 83 23.65 10.16 19.83
N ASN A 84 22.54 10.66 20.37
CA ASN A 84 22.09 10.41 21.73
C ASN A 84 21.12 9.25 21.85
N LYS A 85 20.76 8.59 20.74
CA LYS A 85 19.77 7.51 20.65
C LYS A 85 18.46 7.90 21.30
N THR A 86 17.91 9.06 20.92
CA THR A 86 16.65 9.57 21.45
C THR A 86 15.65 9.87 20.35
N ALA A 87 14.36 9.65 20.67
CA ALA A 87 13.23 10.10 19.88
C ALA A 87 12.30 10.94 20.75
N THR A 88 11.75 12.01 20.21
CA THR A 88 10.84 12.92 20.92
C THR A 88 9.48 12.95 20.24
N ASP A 89 8.40 12.76 21.00
CA ASP A 89 7.04 12.87 20.49
C ASP A 89 6.51 14.32 20.50
N ASP A 90 5.34 14.52 19.91
CA ASP A 90 4.63 15.80 19.79
C ASP A 90 4.16 16.39 21.12
N ALA A 91 4.18 15.61 22.22
CA ALA A 91 3.95 16.06 23.58
C ALA A 91 5.24 16.35 24.36
N GLY A 92 6.41 16.24 23.71
CA GLY A 92 7.71 16.49 24.34
C GLY A 92 8.24 15.30 25.18
N ASN A 93 7.63 14.12 25.11
CA ASN A 93 8.17 12.96 25.78
C ASN A 93 9.39 12.44 25.04
N ILE A 94 10.45 12.10 25.80
CA ILE A 94 11.71 11.59 25.28
C ILE A 94 11.81 10.09 25.55
N TYR A 95 12.11 9.32 24.52
CA TYR A 95 12.32 7.88 24.51
C TYR A 95 13.77 7.60 24.14
N THR A 96 14.45 6.75 24.88
CA THR A 96 15.80 6.29 24.51
C THR A 96 15.74 4.84 24.06
N TYR A 97 16.66 4.46 23.16
CA TYR A 97 16.66 3.13 22.55
C TYR A 97 18.08 2.56 22.40
N GLU A 98 18.19 1.24 22.31
CA GLU A 98 19.40 0.58 21.79
C GLU A 98 19.29 0.39 20.28
N LYS A 99 18.14 -0.09 19.80
CA LYS A 99 17.80 -0.27 18.37
C LYS A 99 16.48 0.42 18.03
N LEU A 100 16.42 1.05 16.86
CA LEU A 100 15.26 1.77 16.38
C LEU A 100 14.79 1.20 15.05
N LEU A 101 13.46 1.05 14.87
CA LEU A 101 12.83 0.79 13.58
C LEU A 101 11.99 1.99 13.14
N LEU A 102 12.23 2.49 11.95
CA LEU A 102 11.37 3.42 11.23
C LEU A 102 10.39 2.62 10.36
N ALA A 103 9.16 2.47 10.84
CA ALA A 103 8.02 1.83 10.15
C ALA A 103 6.92 2.87 9.88
N THR A 104 7.35 4.06 9.46
CA THR A 104 6.51 5.27 9.33
C THR A 104 5.57 5.22 8.12
N GLY A 105 5.74 4.27 7.22
CA GLY A 105 4.86 4.07 6.07
C GLY A 105 4.84 5.26 5.11
N GLY A 106 3.64 5.66 4.68
CA GLY A 106 3.43 6.81 3.81
C GLY A 106 2.12 7.52 4.09
N SER A 107 2.07 8.79 3.74
CA SER A 107 0.89 9.66 3.83
C SER A 107 0.22 9.80 2.48
N VAL A 108 -1.11 9.92 2.45
CA VAL A 108 -1.90 10.13 1.24
C VAL A 108 -1.48 11.41 0.51
N ARG A 109 -1.47 11.36 -0.82
CA ARG A 109 -1.42 12.58 -1.63
C ARG A 109 -2.76 13.29 -1.52
N ASN A 110 -2.75 14.59 -1.36
CA ASN A 110 -3.95 15.41 -1.26
C ASN A 110 -3.89 16.58 -2.24
N PHE A 111 -5.05 17.16 -2.50
CA PHE A 111 -5.16 18.42 -3.21
C PHE A 111 -4.87 19.56 -2.22
N PRO A 112 -4.03 20.54 -2.59
CA PRO A 112 -3.68 21.64 -1.67
C PRO A 112 -4.86 22.58 -1.40
N ASP A 113 -5.76 22.79 -2.38
CA ASP A 113 -6.71 23.88 -2.38
C ASP A 113 -8.14 23.50 -1.94
N PHE A 114 -8.48 22.21 -1.85
CA PHE A 114 -9.86 21.74 -1.56
C PHE A 114 -9.92 20.40 -0.82
N SER A 115 -9.09 20.24 0.21
CA SER A 115 -8.93 18.96 0.93
C SER A 115 -10.06 18.64 1.91
N GLU A 116 -10.79 19.64 2.44
CA GLU A 116 -11.68 19.47 3.60
C GLU A 116 -12.91 18.58 3.35
N ASN A 117 -13.39 18.50 2.10
CA ASN A 117 -14.60 17.76 1.74
C ASN A 117 -14.31 16.44 1.04
N ILE A 118 -13.08 15.97 1.12
CA ILE A 118 -12.62 14.71 0.49
C ILE A 118 -12.15 13.76 1.57
N ILE A 119 -12.55 12.51 1.47
CA ILE A 119 -11.96 11.41 2.24
C ILE A 119 -10.74 10.89 1.47
N TYR A 120 -9.54 11.20 1.93
CA TYR A 120 -8.30 10.63 1.40
C TYR A 120 -8.09 9.27 2.03
N PHE A 121 -8.52 8.23 1.33
CA PHE A 121 -8.74 6.91 1.91
C PHE A 121 -7.44 6.16 2.20
N ARG A 122 -7.17 5.86 3.48
CA ARG A 122 -6.04 5.06 3.94
C ARG A 122 -6.27 4.37 5.29
N THR A 123 -6.98 5.00 6.21
CA THR A 123 -7.04 4.60 7.62
C THR A 123 -8.37 3.94 7.98
N ALA A 124 -8.41 3.29 9.15
CA ALA A 124 -9.64 2.76 9.73
C ALA A 124 -10.70 3.87 9.98
N ASP A 125 -10.25 5.09 10.30
CA ASP A 125 -11.17 6.23 10.48
C ASP A 125 -11.74 6.70 9.15
N ASP A 126 -10.95 6.68 8.06
CA ASP A 126 -11.46 6.98 6.71
C ASP A 126 -12.52 5.96 6.27
N TYR A 127 -12.27 4.67 6.56
CA TYR A 127 -13.27 3.61 6.32
C TYR A 127 -14.55 3.87 7.10
N ARG A 128 -14.47 4.16 8.41
CA ARG A 128 -15.65 4.44 9.25
C ARG A 128 -16.44 5.63 8.72
N LYS A 129 -15.73 6.72 8.39
CA LYS A 129 -16.36 7.93 7.82
C LYS A 129 -17.07 7.62 6.50
N LEU A 130 -16.42 6.88 5.60
CA LEU A 130 -17.03 6.51 4.33
C LEU A 130 -18.20 5.54 4.52
N ARG A 131 -18.08 4.58 5.45
CA ARG A 131 -19.13 3.63 5.76
C ARG A 131 -20.38 4.32 6.30
N GLU A 132 -20.22 5.23 7.26
CA GLU A 132 -21.30 6.06 7.82
C GLU A 132 -21.99 6.88 6.72
N LEU A 133 -21.23 7.57 5.88
CA LEU A 133 -21.81 8.31 4.74
C LEU A 133 -22.57 7.37 3.80
N SER A 134 -22.08 6.15 3.59
CA SER A 134 -22.75 5.19 2.72
C SER A 134 -24.06 4.63 3.27
N GLU A 135 -24.29 4.68 4.59
CA GLU A 135 -25.57 4.25 5.19
C GLU A 135 -26.73 5.17 4.81
N HIS A 136 -26.46 6.47 4.65
CA HIS A 136 -27.47 7.49 4.40
C HIS A 136 -27.40 8.08 3.00
N GLY A 137 -26.24 8.05 2.36
CA GLY A 137 -26.00 8.58 1.02
C GLY A 137 -26.19 7.55 -0.10
N SER A 138 -26.40 8.05 -1.30
CA SER A 138 -26.61 7.23 -2.50
C SER A 138 -25.60 7.57 -3.61
N ASP A 139 -25.09 8.78 -3.67
CA ASP A 139 -24.24 9.30 -4.75
C ASP A 139 -22.81 9.52 -4.24
N PHE A 140 -21.84 8.89 -4.89
CA PHE A 140 -20.44 8.97 -4.51
C PHE A 140 -19.56 9.31 -5.70
N VAL A 141 -18.59 10.20 -5.48
CA VAL A 141 -17.52 10.47 -6.44
C VAL A 141 -16.22 9.87 -5.92
N VAL A 142 -15.56 9.08 -6.76
CA VAL A 142 -14.26 8.47 -6.48
C VAL A 142 -13.21 9.10 -7.39
N ILE A 143 -12.21 9.74 -6.81
CA ILE A 143 -11.14 10.42 -7.53
C ILE A 143 -9.91 9.51 -7.53
N GLY A 144 -9.48 9.10 -8.74
CA GLY A 144 -8.35 8.22 -8.99
C GLY A 144 -8.72 6.88 -9.59
N GLY A 145 -8.00 6.46 -10.64
CA GLY A 145 -8.16 5.20 -11.35
C GLY A 145 -7.11 4.13 -10.97
N GLY A 146 -6.40 4.31 -9.85
CA GLY A 146 -5.44 3.35 -9.29
C GLY A 146 -6.10 2.29 -8.41
N PHE A 147 -5.29 1.50 -7.66
CA PHE A 147 -5.76 0.40 -6.80
C PHE A 147 -6.87 0.81 -5.84
N ILE A 148 -6.61 1.78 -4.98
CA ILE A 148 -7.57 2.21 -3.95
C ILE A 148 -8.85 2.77 -4.59
N GLY A 149 -8.72 3.60 -5.62
CA GLY A 149 -9.89 4.19 -6.30
C GLY A 149 -10.77 3.11 -6.95
N SER A 150 -10.18 2.15 -7.67
CA SER A 150 -10.93 1.06 -8.30
C SER A 150 -11.60 0.13 -7.29
N GLU A 151 -10.90 -0.23 -6.19
CA GLU A 151 -11.45 -1.07 -5.13
C GLU A 151 -12.60 -0.39 -4.38
N ILE A 152 -12.46 0.90 -4.02
CA ILE A 152 -13.52 1.67 -3.37
C ILE A 152 -14.74 1.85 -4.28
N ALA A 153 -14.54 2.13 -5.56
CA ALA A 153 -15.63 2.22 -6.52
C ALA A 153 -16.39 0.89 -6.62
N THR A 154 -15.66 -0.24 -6.67
CA THR A 154 -16.24 -1.58 -6.62
C THR A 154 -17.03 -1.80 -5.33
N ALA A 155 -16.44 -1.47 -4.17
CA ALA A 155 -17.05 -1.67 -2.86
C ALA A 155 -18.36 -0.87 -2.71
N LEU A 156 -18.38 0.39 -3.11
CA LEU A 156 -19.57 1.23 -3.09
C LEU A 156 -20.65 0.72 -4.05
N ALA A 157 -20.29 0.36 -5.29
CA ALA A 157 -21.22 -0.16 -6.27
C ALA A 157 -21.86 -1.49 -5.82
N MET A 158 -21.07 -2.40 -5.24
CA MET A 158 -21.58 -3.67 -4.65
C MET A 158 -22.52 -3.43 -3.45
N ASN A 159 -22.43 -2.26 -2.81
CA ASN A 159 -23.36 -1.82 -1.76
C ASN A 159 -24.49 -0.91 -2.29
N ASN A 160 -24.82 -1.03 -3.59
CA ASN A 160 -25.92 -0.34 -4.27
C ASN A 160 -25.80 1.19 -4.27
N LYS A 161 -24.58 1.72 -4.30
CA LYS A 161 -24.36 3.17 -4.44
C LYS A 161 -24.13 3.54 -5.90
N ARG A 162 -24.60 4.72 -6.30
CA ARG A 162 -24.29 5.34 -7.60
C ARG A 162 -22.90 5.95 -7.52
N VAL A 163 -21.98 5.44 -8.35
CA VAL A 163 -20.58 5.83 -8.28
C VAL A 163 -20.16 6.49 -9.59
N THR A 164 -19.50 7.64 -9.47
CA THR A 164 -18.78 8.29 -10.57
C THR A 164 -17.28 8.30 -10.27
N MET A 165 -16.48 7.67 -11.10
CA MET A 165 -15.02 7.74 -11.05
C MET A 165 -14.50 8.85 -11.94
N ILE A 166 -13.49 9.60 -11.46
CA ILE A 166 -12.82 10.69 -12.21
C ILE A 166 -11.31 10.52 -12.08
N PHE A 167 -10.59 10.53 -13.19
CA PHE A 167 -9.12 10.51 -13.20
C PHE A 167 -8.56 10.99 -14.55
N PRO A 168 -7.33 11.56 -14.56
CA PRO A 168 -6.74 12.15 -15.77
C PRO A 168 -6.23 11.13 -16.78
N GLU A 169 -5.99 9.89 -16.38
CA GLU A 169 -5.56 8.82 -17.27
C GLU A 169 -6.70 8.39 -18.21
N ASN A 170 -6.37 7.69 -19.31
CA ASN A 170 -7.33 7.18 -20.29
C ASN A 170 -8.08 5.91 -19.79
N GLY A 171 -7.73 5.38 -18.63
CA GLY A 171 -8.42 4.24 -18.06
C GLY A 171 -7.92 3.80 -16.69
N ILE A 172 -8.69 2.89 -16.09
CA ILE A 172 -8.38 2.27 -14.81
C ILE A 172 -7.13 1.41 -14.96
N GLY A 173 -6.13 1.65 -14.08
CA GLY A 173 -4.90 0.87 -14.04
C GLY A 173 -3.96 1.05 -15.25
N THR A 174 -4.10 2.11 -16.03
CA THR A 174 -3.33 2.39 -17.25
C THR A 174 -1.81 2.24 -17.10
N ARG A 175 -1.28 2.46 -15.91
CA ARG A 175 0.17 2.35 -15.67
C ARG A 175 0.68 0.92 -15.60
N ILE A 176 -0.22 -0.02 -15.32
CA ILE A 176 0.15 -1.42 -15.08
C ILE A 176 -0.49 -2.40 -16.07
N TYR A 177 -1.66 -2.10 -16.62
CA TYR A 177 -2.34 -3.02 -17.54
C TYR A 177 -2.04 -2.69 -19.00
N PRO A 178 -1.95 -3.70 -19.90
CA PRO A 178 -1.92 -3.46 -21.32
C PRO A 178 -3.20 -2.77 -21.80
N GLN A 179 -3.09 -1.93 -22.81
CA GLN A 179 -4.19 -1.08 -23.29
C GLN A 179 -5.50 -1.84 -23.57
N PRO A 180 -5.49 -3.04 -24.20
CA PRO A 180 -6.75 -3.78 -24.42
C PRO A 180 -7.44 -4.18 -23.11
N LEU A 181 -6.67 -4.52 -22.06
CA LEU A 181 -7.22 -4.85 -20.74
C LEU A 181 -7.77 -3.58 -20.05
N VAL A 182 -7.12 -2.42 -20.20
CA VAL A 182 -7.63 -1.13 -19.70
C VAL A 182 -9.00 -0.82 -20.32
N GLU A 183 -9.16 -0.98 -21.63
CA GLU A 183 -10.42 -0.74 -22.34
C GLU A 183 -11.52 -1.70 -21.88
N PHE A 184 -11.16 -2.98 -21.70
CA PHE A 184 -12.07 -3.98 -21.14
C PHE A 184 -12.51 -3.60 -19.72
N ILE A 185 -11.58 -3.23 -18.81
CA ILE A 185 -11.90 -2.86 -17.43
C ILE A 185 -12.80 -1.61 -17.39
N ASN A 186 -12.51 -0.59 -18.21
CA ASN A 186 -13.38 0.59 -18.30
C ASN A 186 -14.81 0.22 -18.71
N SER A 187 -14.97 -0.65 -19.70
CA SER A 187 -16.28 -1.12 -20.17
C SER A 187 -16.97 -1.96 -19.11
N TYR A 188 -16.23 -2.86 -18.46
CA TYR A 188 -16.71 -3.72 -17.41
C TYR A 188 -17.22 -2.91 -16.17
N TYR A 189 -16.52 -1.86 -15.75
CA TYR A 189 -17.00 -0.97 -14.69
C TYR A 189 -18.29 -0.24 -15.08
N ARG A 190 -18.42 0.19 -16.34
CA ARG A 190 -19.66 0.79 -16.87
C ARG A 190 -20.81 -0.23 -16.87
N GLU A 191 -20.57 -1.47 -17.28
CA GLU A 191 -21.54 -2.57 -17.20
C GLU A 191 -22.03 -2.85 -15.76
N LYS A 192 -21.13 -2.67 -14.77
CA LYS A 192 -21.47 -2.77 -13.34
C LYS A 192 -22.17 -1.51 -12.80
N GLY A 193 -22.52 -0.54 -13.63
CA GLY A 193 -23.28 0.65 -13.28
C GLY A 193 -22.46 1.82 -12.75
N ILE A 194 -21.12 1.78 -12.89
CA ILE A 194 -20.25 2.89 -12.51
C ILE A 194 -20.09 3.86 -13.69
N THR A 195 -20.26 5.14 -13.45
CA THR A 195 -19.90 6.18 -14.42
C THR A 195 -18.38 6.37 -14.39
N VAL A 196 -17.69 6.13 -15.51
CA VAL A 196 -16.22 6.24 -15.60
C VAL A 196 -15.86 7.42 -16.50
N LEU A 197 -15.38 8.51 -15.90
CA LEU A 197 -14.90 9.72 -16.56
C LEU A 197 -13.37 9.66 -16.65
N THR A 198 -12.90 9.13 -17.77
CA THR A 198 -11.46 9.06 -18.10
C THR A 198 -10.99 10.37 -18.72
N SER A 199 -9.69 10.65 -18.67
CA SER A 199 -9.07 11.87 -19.22
C SER A 199 -9.72 13.15 -18.67
N GLU A 200 -10.20 13.08 -17.42
CA GLU A 200 -10.91 14.16 -16.75
C GLU A 200 -10.24 14.51 -15.42
N THR A 201 -10.12 15.79 -15.12
CA THR A 201 -9.50 16.29 -13.89
C THR A 201 -10.54 16.88 -12.94
N VAL A 202 -10.16 17.06 -11.69
CA VAL A 202 -10.96 17.78 -10.71
C VAL A 202 -10.45 19.22 -10.60
N LYS A 203 -11.35 20.18 -10.83
CA LYS A 203 -11.08 21.62 -10.76
C LYS A 203 -11.37 22.21 -9.38
N SER A 204 -12.45 21.76 -8.74
CA SER A 204 -12.79 22.18 -7.37
C SER A 204 -13.69 21.17 -6.68
N VAL A 205 -13.63 21.17 -5.34
CA VAL A 205 -14.54 20.43 -4.47
C VAL A 205 -14.97 21.35 -3.34
N HIS A 206 -16.28 21.51 -3.13
CA HIS A 206 -16.82 22.34 -2.05
C HIS A 206 -18.15 21.80 -1.52
N ALA A 207 -18.47 22.11 -0.29
CA ALA A 207 -19.76 21.78 0.30
C ALA A 207 -20.86 22.74 -0.20
N GLU A 208 -22.05 22.20 -0.49
CA GLU A 208 -23.27 22.95 -0.79
C GLU A 208 -24.46 22.28 -0.09
N GLY A 209 -24.89 22.89 1.01
CA GLY A 209 -25.88 22.29 1.90
C GLY A 209 -25.40 20.97 2.49
N THR A 210 -26.13 19.89 2.24
CA THR A 210 -25.80 18.53 2.69
C THR A 210 -24.99 17.73 1.66
N LYS A 211 -24.69 18.31 0.51
CA LYS A 211 -23.97 17.66 -0.59
C LYS A 211 -22.58 18.26 -0.76
N THR A 212 -21.73 17.50 -1.42
CA THR A 212 -20.43 17.95 -1.92
C THR A 212 -20.52 18.09 -3.44
N ILE A 213 -20.16 19.24 -3.95
CA ILE A 213 -20.11 19.53 -5.39
C ILE A 213 -18.67 19.34 -5.87
N VAL A 214 -18.48 18.45 -6.83
CA VAL A 214 -17.24 18.27 -7.56
C VAL A 214 -17.39 18.92 -8.93
N THR A 215 -16.56 19.91 -9.24
CA THR A 215 -16.48 20.49 -10.58
C THR A 215 -15.30 19.90 -11.31
N THR A 216 -15.55 19.33 -12.48
CA THR A 216 -14.50 18.74 -13.33
C THR A 216 -13.76 19.80 -14.14
N GLY A 217 -12.66 19.42 -14.78
CA GLY A 217 -11.89 20.30 -15.67
C GLY A 217 -12.71 20.85 -16.84
N ASN A 218 -13.70 20.08 -17.29
CA ASN A 218 -14.67 20.48 -18.34
C ASN A 218 -15.91 21.22 -17.80
N ASP A 219 -15.83 21.76 -16.57
CA ASP A 219 -16.90 22.51 -15.90
C ASP A 219 -18.19 21.71 -15.63
N THR A 220 -18.15 20.39 -15.71
CA THR A 220 -19.27 19.51 -15.32
C THR A 220 -19.36 19.50 -13.78
N LYS A 221 -20.57 19.74 -13.24
CA LYS A 221 -20.83 19.69 -11.81
C LYS A 221 -21.48 18.37 -11.42
N LEU A 222 -20.90 17.68 -10.46
CA LEU A 222 -21.38 16.44 -9.88
C LEU A 222 -21.75 16.71 -8.42
N SER A 223 -22.97 16.36 -8.03
CA SER A 223 -23.44 16.45 -6.66
C SER A 223 -23.34 15.08 -5.99
N ALA A 224 -22.65 14.98 -4.86
CA ALA A 224 -22.40 13.73 -4.17
C ALA A 224 -22.71 13.83 -2.66
N ASP A 225 -23.03 12.69 -2.05
CA ASP A 225 -23.13 12.51 -0.61
C ASP A 225 -21.74 12.33 0.02
N GLY A 226 -20.80 11.78 -0.74
CA GLY A 226 -19.42 11.60 -0.33
C GLY A 226 -18.45 11.64 -1.51
N VAL A 227 -17.27 12.21 -1.24
CA VAL A 227 -16.15 12.25 -2.20
C VAL A 227 -14.96 11.55 -1.58
N VAL A 228 -14.42 10.58 -2.30
CA VAL A 228 -13.28 9.75 -1.85
C VAL A 228 -12.14 9.89 -2.85
N ALA A 229 -10.92 10.02 -2.37
CA ALA A 229 -9.74 10.09 -3.22
C ALA A 229 -8.74 8.97 -2.92
N GLY A 230 -8.29 8.30 -3.99
CA GLY A 230 -7.20 7.33 -3.99
C GLY A 230 -6.07 7.78 -4.92
N LEU A 231 -5.28 8.77 -4.49
CA LEU A 231 -4.26 9.45 -5.30
C LEU A 231 -2.85 8.87 -5.12
N GLY A 232 -2.72 7.75 -4.40
CA GLY A 232 -1.44 7.17 -3.99
C GLY A 232 -0.86 7.86 -2.75
N ILE A 233 0.33 7.42 -2.35
CA ILE A 233 1.00 7.91 -1.14
C ILE A 233 2.38 8.49 -1.44
N LEU A 234 2.90 9.23 -0.45
CA LEU A 234 4.30 9.68 -0.36
C LEU A 234 4.93 8.99 0.86
N PRO A 235 6.15 8.47 0.77
CA PRO A 235 6.83 7.88 1.91
C PRO A 235 7.11 8.93 2.98
N ASN A 236 6.89 8.59 4.25
CA ASN A 236 7.12 9.47 5.39
C ASN A 236 8.61 9.49 5.78
N ILE A 237 9.40 10.27 5.06
CA ILE A 237 10.86 10.32 5.17
C ILE A 237 11.39 11.51 5.98
N ASP A 238 10.56 12.48 6.35
CA ASP A 238 11.01 13.75 6.95
C ASP A 238 11.81 13.54 8.23
N LEU A 239 11.35 12.63 9.11
CA LEU A 239 12.05 12.30 10.35
C LEU A 239 13.44 11.71 10.07
N ALA A 240 13.56 10.84 9.08
CA ALA A 240 14.83 10.24 8.66
C ALA A 240 15.76 11.29 8.03
N ALA A 241 15.23 12.17 7.17
CA ALA A 241 15.98 13.24 6.54
C ALA A 241 16.56 14.22 7.57
N GLN A 242 15.74 14.66 8.53
CA GLN A 242 16.16 15.55 9.61
C GLN A 242 17.23 14.92 10.51
N ALA A 243 17.20 13.60 10.66
CA ALA A 243 18.19 12.83 11.41
C ALA A 243 19.47 12.50 10.62
N GLY A 244 19.61 12.98 9.38
CA GLY A 244 20.78 12.74 8.53
C GLY A 244 20.87 11.32 7.98
N LEU A 245 19.75 10.58 7.93
CA LEU A 245 19.70 9.27 7.30
C LEU A 245 19.63 9.41 5.78
N ALA A 246 20.21 8.43 5.08
CA ALA A 246 20.21 8.42 3.63
C ALA A 246 18.79 8.14 3.09
N ILE A 247 18.31 9.03 2.22
CA ILE A 247 17.02 8.97 1.59
C ILE A 247 17.11 9.10 0.07
N ASP A 248 16.14 8.49 -0.62
CA ASP A 248 15.82 8.67 -2.03
C ASP A 248 14.30 8.55 -2.18
N ASN A 249 13.76 7.67 -2.99
CA ASN A 249 12.35 7.30 -2.95
C ASN A 249 12.06 6.39 -1.74
N GLY A 250 12.11 6.95 -0.52
CA GLY A 250 12.07 6.24 0.76
C GLY A 250 13.39 6.32 1.53
N ILE A 251 13.48 5.61 2.66
CA ILE A 251 14.69 5.49 3.48
C ILE A 251 15.56 4.39 2.89
N ILE A 252 16.81 4.73 2.51
CA ILE A 252 17.75 3.77 1.93
C ILE A 252 18.20 2.78 3.01
N VAL A 253 18.05 1.48 2.73
CA VAL A 253 18.50 0.41 3.62
C VAL A 253 19.45 -0.56 2.91
N ASP A 254 20.30 -1.22 3.70
CA ASP A 254 21.12 -2.32 3.24
C ASP A 254 20.30 -3.63 3.16
N GLU A 255 20.95 -4.73 2.82
CA GLU A 255 20.28 -6.04 2.73
C GLU A 255 19.77 -6.57 4.08
N GLN A 256 20.29 -6.06 5.20
CA GLN A 256 19.84 -6.39 6.56
C GLN A 256 18.78 -5.41 7.08
N LEU A 257 18.27 -4.53 6.21
CA LEU A 257 17.28 -3.48 6.51
C LEU A 257 17.81 -2.38 7.44
N ARG A 258 19.15 -2.22 7.57
CA ARG A 258 19.78 -1.13 8.31
C ARG A 258 19.90 0.10 7.41
N THR A 259 19.73 1.26 8.01
CA THR A 259 20.06 2.55 7.37
C THR A 259 21.59 2.76 7.36
N ASN A 260 22.05 3.95 6.96
CA ASN A 260 23.45 4.35 7.15
C ASN A 260 23.86 4.52 8.63
N ASN A 261 22.93 4.34 9.58
CA ASN A 261 23.21 4.18 11.01
C ASN A 261 22.94 2.74 11.42
N ALA A 262 23.94 2.04 11.98
CA ALA A 262 23.89 0.62 12.33
C ALA A 262 22.87 0.24 13.41
N ASP A 263 22.35 1.22 14.16
CA ASP A 263 21.35 1.02 15.21
C ASP A 263 19.94 1.41 14.77
N ILE A 264 19.79 1.91 13.51
CA ILE A 264 18.52 2.36 12.96
C ILE A 264 18.18 1.54 11.71
N TYR A 265 17.01 0.92 11.73
CA TYR A 265 16.41 0.11 10.68
C TYR A 265 15.24 0.83 10.04
N ALA A 266 14.91 0.47 8.79
CA ALA A 266 13.65 0.90 8.18
C ALA A 266 13.00 -0.27 7.43
N ALA A 267 11.67 -0.36 7.48
CA ALA A 267 10.92 -1.45 6.86
C ALA A 267 9.53 -1.01 6.40
N GLY A 268 8.93 -1.80 5.49
CA GLY A 268 7.60 -1.56 4.92
C GLY A 268 7.61 -0.45 3.85
N ASP A 269 6.48 0.24 3.69
CA ASP A 269 6.24 1.21 2.62
C ASP A 269 7.28 2.35 2.56
N VAL A 270 7.98 2.63 3.65
CA VAL A 270 8.98 3.70 3.72
C VAL A 270 10.37 3.25 3.26
N ALA A 271 10.66 1.94 3.25
CA ALA A 271 11.99 1.41 2.98
C ALA A 271 12.29 1.34 1.48
N ASN A 272 13.45 1.89 1.08
CA ASN A 272 14.03 1.75 -0.25
C ASN A 272 15.15 0.70 -0.17
N PHE A 273 14.86 -0.51 -0.64
CA PHE A 273 15.75 -1.66 -0.58
C PHE A 273 16.24 -2.09 -1.97
N TYR A 274 17.32 -2.85 -2.03
CA TYR A 274 17.80 -3.44 -3.28
C TYR A 274 17.13 -4.78 -3.53
N SER A 275 16.38 -4.89 -4.64
CA SER A 275 15.83 -6.17 -5.12
C SER A 275 16.86 -6.88 -5.98
N ALA A 276 17.34 -8.03 -5.51
CA ALA A 276 18.32 -8.84 -6.23
C ALA A 276 17.75 -9.46 -7.52
N SER A 277 16.46 -9.81 -7.53
CA SER A 277 15.77 -10.36 -8.70
C SER A 277 15.53 -9.30 -9.78
N LEU A 278 15.23 -8.07 -9.37
CA LEU A 278 15.02 -6.93 -10.27
C LEU A 278 16.31 -6.11 -10.52
N GLU A 279 17.42 -6.42 -9.85
CA GLU A 279 18.72 -5.75 -9.98
C GLU A 279 18.64 -4.21 -9.87
N LYS A 280 17.74 -3.73 -9.00
CA LYS A 280 17.54 -2.30 -8.76
C LYS A 280 17.07 -2.01 -7.34
N ARG A 281 17.27 -0.77 -6.90
CA ARG A 281 16.57 -0.29 -5.72
C ARG A 281 15.09 -0.08 -6.03
N THR A 282 14.25 -0.45 -5.06
CA THR A 282 12.80 -0.32 -5.17
C THR A 282 12.17 -0.03 -3.82
N ARG A 283 10.99 0.52 -3.84
CA ARG A 283 10.09 0.71 -2.71
C ARG A 283 8.71 0.19 -3.11
N VAL A 284 8.11 -0.61 -2.28
CA VAL A 284 6.79 -1.20 -2.54
C VAL A 284 5.84 -0.96 -1.36
N GLU A 285 4.55 -0.83 -1.66
CA GLU A 285 3.48 -0.47 -0.73
C GLU A 285 2.49 -1.64 -0.57
N HIS A 286 3.02 -2.84 -0.37
CA HIS A 286 2.24 -4.08 -0.37
C HIS A 286 2.18 -4.70 1.02
N GLU A 287 1.04 -5.31 1.35
CA GLU A 287 0.82 -6.02 2.61
C GLU A 287 1.87 -7.10 2.85
N ASP A 288 2.13 -7.92 1.84
CA ASP A 288 3.13 -9.00 1.89
C ASP A 288 4.51 -8.45 2.26
N ASN A 289 4.96 -7.37 1.60
CA ASN A 289 6.22 -6.70 1.92
C ASN A 289 6.23 -6.14 3.34
N ALA A 290 5.13 -5.52 3.77
CA ALA A 290 5.03 -4.95 5.11
C ALA A 290 5.20 -6.02 6.20
N ASN A 291 4.61 -7.19 5.99
CA ASN A 291 4.68 -8.31 6.92
C ASN A 291 6.07 -8.97 6.94
N VAL A 292 6.57 -9.39 5.77
CA VAL A 292 7.83 -10.13 5.67
C VAL A 292 9.03 -9.25 6.05
N MET A 293 9.06 -8.02 5.54
CA MET A 293 10.14 -7.08 5.82
C MET A 293 10.11 -6.62 7.28
N GLY A 294 8.92 -6.38 7.84
CA GLY A 294 8.76 -6.03 9.25
C GLY A 294 9.28 -7.13 10.17
N GLU A 295 8.87 -8.37 9.96
CA GLU A 295 9.32 -9.50 10.76
C GLU A 295 10.84 -9.69 10.70
N MET A 296 11.43 -9.59 9.49
CA MET A 296 12.88 -9.70 9.34
C MET A 296 13.61 -8.54 10.02
N ALA A 297 13.14 -7.29 9.88
CA ALA A 297 13.72 -6.15 10.56
C ALA A 297 13.74 -6.38 12.09
N GLY A 298 12.64 -6.91 12.63
CA GLY A 298 12.54 -7.27 14.06
C GLY A 298 13.58 -8.31 14.47
N ARG A 299 13.76 -9.38 13.71
CA ARG A 299 14.79 -10.40 13.98
C ARG A 299 16.20 -9.81 13.90
N ASN A 300 16.47 -8.98 12.89
CA ASN A 300 17.76 -8.34 12.71
C ASN A 300 18.08 -7.35 13.84
N MET A 301 17.11 -6.57 14.31
CA MET A 301 17.24 -5.73 15.50
C MET A 301 17.59 -6.54 16.74
N ALA A 302 17.06 -7.75 16.85
CA ALA A 302 17.31 -8.66 17.98
C ALA A 302 18.62 -9.45 17.87
N GLY A 303 19.45 -9.18 16.84
CA GLY A 303 20.80 -9.74 16.69
C GLY A 303 20.94 -10.82 15.62
N GLN A 304 19.88 -11.17 14.90
CA GLN A 304 19.98 -12.00 13.70
C GLN A 304 20.54 -11.13 12.55
N SER A 305 21.28 -11.71 11.64
CA SER A 305 21.89 -10.97 10.50
C SER A 305 21.46 -11.61 9.18
N GLU A 306 20.14 -11.60 8.93
CA GLU A 306 19.56 -12.13 7.71
C GLU A 306 19.52 -11.07 6.61
N SER A 307 19.77 -11.50 5.36
CA SER A 307 19.64 -10.64 4.18
C SER A 307 18.23 -10.74 3.58
N TYR A 308 17.65 -9.60 3.23
CA TYR A 308 16.32 -9.49 2.63
C TYR A 308 16.37 -9.81 1.13
N HIS A 309 15.84 -10.95 0.76
CA HIS A 309 15.76 -11.41 -0.64
C HIS A 309 14.33 -11.68 -1.11
N HIS A 310 13.34 -11.37 -0.27
CA HIS A 310 11.94 -11.61 -0.59
C HIS A 310 11.52 -10.78 -1.81
N GLN A 311 10.83 -11.42 -2.75
CA GLN A 311 10.18 -10.76 -3.88
C GLN A 311 8.72 -10.52 -3.52
N PRO A 312 8.32 -9.29 -3.20
CA PRO A 312 6.96 -9.01 -2.77
C PRO A 312 5.94 -9.26 -3.88
N PHE A 313 4.75 -9.68 -3.46
CA PHE A 313 3.57 -9.74 -4.31
C PHE A 313 2.45 -8.85 -3.77
N PHE A 314 1.46 -8.60 -4.61
CA PHE A 314 0.23 -7.91 -4.22
C PHE A 314 -0.97 -8.48 -4.97
N TYR A 315 -2.17 -8.14 -4.50
CA TYR A 315 -3.41 -8.59 -5.09
C TYR A 315 -4.45 -7.48 -5.09
N SER A 316 -5.44 -7.61 -5.97
CA SER A 316 -6.60 -6.71 -6.00
C SER A 316 -7.86 -7.46 -6.42
N ASP A 317 -9.00 -7.02 -5.89
CA ASP A 317 -10.33 -7.54 -6.21
C ASP A 317 -11.13 -6.47 -6.96
N LEU A 318 -11.69 -6.81 -8.10
CA LEU A 318 -12.47 -5.95 -8.99
C LEU A 318 -13.80 -6.62 -9.36
N PHE A 319 -14.78 -6.61 -8.46
CA PHE A 319 -16.04 -7.38 -8.55
C PHE A 319 -15.80 -8.90 -8.54
N ASP A 320 -16.06 -9.57 -9.68
CA ASP A 320 -15.80 -11.00 -9.92
C ASP A 320 -14.45 -11.24 -10.62
N LEU A 321 -13.68 -10.18 -10.88
CA LEU A 321 -12.31 -10.24 -11.37
C LEU A 321 -11.33 -9.96 -10.23
N GLY A 322 -10.13 -10.47 -10.37
CA GLY A 322 -9.06 -10.19 -9.42
C GLY A 322 -7.73 -10.69 -9.97
N TYR A 323 -6.68 -10.40 -9.22
CA TYR A 323 -5.35 -10.86 -9.62
C TYR A 323 -4.38 -10.89 -8.44
N GLU A 324 -3.34 -11.70 -8.60
CA GLU A 324 -2.08 -11.59 -7.89
C GLU A 324 -1.02 -11.05 -8.84
N ALA A 325 -0.05 -10.31 -8.33
CA ALA A 325 1.00 -9.72 -9.15
C ALA A 325 2.34 -9.73 -8.44
N VAL A 326 3.40 -10.01 -9.19
CA VAL A 326 4.77 -10.14 -8.69
C VAL A 326 5.69 -9.27 -9.54
N GLY A 327 6.62 -8.58 -8.91
CA GLY A 327 7.67 -7.83 -9.59
C GLY A 327 7.24 -6.46 -10.12
N GLU A 328 7.80 -6.07 -11.27
CA GLU A 328 7.62 -4.77 -11.90
C GLU A 328 6.52 -4.83 -12.96
N LEU A 329 5.34 -4.33 -12.62
CA LEU A 329 4.25 -4.16 -13.59
C LEU A 329 4.31 -2.73 -14.14
N ASP A 330 4.67 -2.59 -15.38
CA ASP A 330 4.77 -1.31 -16.07
C ASP A 330 4.30 -1.49 -17.52
N ALA A 331 3.21 -0.84 -17.87
CA ALA A 331 2.60 -0.93 -19.19
C ALA A 331 3.52 -0.42 -20.34
N SER A 332 4.62 0.25 -20.02
CA SER A 332 5.64 0.68 -20.99
C SER A 332 6.67 -0.41 -21.34
N LEU A 333 6.68 -1.53 -20.62
CA LEU A 333 7.53 -2.67 -20.92
C LEU A 333 6.99 -3.50 -22.09
N ASP A 334 7.83 -4.39 -22.64
CA ASP A 334 7.36 -5.40 -23.59
C ASP A 334 6.39 -6.35 -22.88
N ILE A 335 5.18 -6.51 -23.44
CA ILE A 335 4.13 -7.30 -22.81
C ILE A 335 3.82 -8.54 -23.65
N ILE A 336 3.76 -9.69 -22.98
CA ILE A 336 3.25 -10.94 -23.55
C ILE A 336 2.01 -11.35 -22.77
N GLU A 337 0.89 -11.41 -23.47
CA GLU A 337 -0.39 -11.84 -22.93
C GLU A 337 -0.63 -13.30 -23.27
N ASP A 338 -0.98 -14.11 -22.25
CA ASP A 338 -1.34 -15.52 -22.33
C ASP A 338 -2.74 -15.71 -21.74
N TRP A 339 -3.75 -15.53 -22.57
CA TRP A 339 -5.15 -15.63 -22.18
C TRP A 339 -5.70 -17.04 -22.37
N LYS A 340 -6.19 -17.66 -21.27
CA LYS A 340 -7.04 -18.85 -21.31
C LYS A 340 -8.47 -18.48 -21.71
N GLU A 341 -8.97 -17.38 -21.17
CA GLU A 341 -10.20 -16.71 -21.55
C GLU A 341 -9.91 -15.22 -21.70
N PRO A 342 -10.08 -14.62 -22.91
CA PRO A 342 -9.71 -13.23 -23.14
C PRO A 342 -10.27 -12.27 -22.09
N PHE A 343 -9.40 -11.53 -21.43
CA PHE A 343 -9.69 -10.57 -20.36
C PHE A 343 -10.41 -11.12 -19.11
N ARG A 344 -10.69 -12.42 -19.06
CA ARG A 344 -11.34 -13.06 -17.91
C ARG A 344 -10.38 -13.91 -17.10
N LYS A 345 -9.45 -14.63 -17.78
CA LYS A 345 -8.47 -15.47 -17.09
C LYS A 345 -7.20 -15.60 -17.93
N GLY A 346 -6.04 -15.40 -17.32
CA GLY A 346 -4.76 -15.54 -18.01
C GLY A 346 -3.58 -15.00 -17.23
N VAL A 347 -2.44 -14.98 -17.88
CA VAL A 347 -1.17 -14.49 -17.33
C VAL A 347 -0.61 -13.42 -18.26
N ILE A 348 -0.14 -12.32 -17.69
CA ILE A 348 0.50 -11.24 -18.44
C ILE A 348 1.92 -11.09 -17.93
N TYR A 349 2.88 -11.21 -18.84
CA TYR A 349 4.31 -11.11 -18.55
C TYR A 349 4.82 -9.76 -19.02
N TYR A 350 5.61 -9.10 -18.16
CA TYR A 350 6.25 -7.82 -18.43
C TYR A 350 7.75 -8.03 -18.59
N LEU A 351 8.31 -7.67 -19.74
CA LEU A 351 9.70 -7.97 -20.08
C LEU A 351 10.49 -6.68 -20.35
N ARG A 352 11.77 -6.72 -19.98
CA ARG A 352 12.77 -5.75 -20.41
C ARG A 352 13.96 -6.51 -20.97
N ASP A 353 14.32 -6.23 -22.23
CA ASP A 353 15.41 -6.90 -22.93
C ASP A 353 15.27 -8.44 -22.91
N GLY A 354 14.05 -8.94 -23.09
CA GLY A 354 13.71 -10.36 -23.07
C GLY A 354 13.68 -11.03 -21.69
N ARG A 355 13.98 -10.32 -20.60
CA ARG A 355 13.90 -10.84 -19.22
C ARG A 355 12.55 -10.49 -18.60
N VAL A 356 11.92 -11.46 -17.94
CA VAL A 356 10.68 -11.21 -17.19
C VAL A 356 11.00 -10.35 -15.96
N ARG A 357 10.30 -9.23 -15.85
CA ARG A 357 10.41 -8.25 -14.76
C ARG A 357 9.20 -8.28 -13.85
N GLY A 358 8.05 -8.64 -14.39
CA GLY A 358 6.80 -8.72 -13.67
C GLY A 358 5.85 -9.74 -14.28
N VAL A 359 4.96 -10.26 -13.45
CA VAL A 359 3.91 -11.19 -13.84
C VAL A 359 2.61 -10.76 -13.18
N LEU A 360 1.56 -10.63 -13.99
CA LEU A 360 0.18 -10.41 -13.53
C LEU A 360 -0.62 -11.69 -13.75
N LEU A 361 -1.10 -12.28 -12.67
CA LEU A 361 -1.86 -13.52 -12.62
C LEU A 361 -3.36 -13.17 -12.58
N TRP A 362 -3.96 -12.88 -13.72
CA TRP A 362 -5.33 -12.41 -13.84
C TRP A 362 -6.33 -13.55 -13.67
N ASN A 363 -7.13 -13.53 -12.58
CA ASN A 363 -7.96 -14.65 -12.14
C ASN A 363 -7.27 -16.02 -12.16
N THR A 364 -5.95 -16.01 -11.97
CA THR A 364 -5.08 -17.19 -11.92
C THR A 364 -4.41 -17.20 -10.55
N TRP A 365 -4.96 -17.97 -9.63
CA TRP A 365 -4.63 -17.90 -8.21
C TRP A 365 -3.60 -18.95 -7.79
N GLY A 366 -2.79 -18.62 -6.75
CA GLY A 366 -1.84 -19.54 -6.15
C GLY A 366 -0.57 -19.78 -6.99
N GLN A 367 -0.34 -18.99 -8.04
CA GLN A 367 0.82 -19.09 -8.93
C GLN A 367 1.94 -18.08 -8.61
N VAL A 368 1.84 -17.37 -7.49
CA VAL A 368 2.87 -16.44 -7.01
C VAL A 368 4.26 -17.11 -6.93
N PRO A 369 4.43 -18.35 -6.42
CA PRO A 369 5.75 -18.98 -6.39
C PRO A 369 6.35 -19.19 -7.78
N ALA A 370 5.55 -19.62 -8.78
CA ALA A 370 6.01 -19.82 -10.16
C ALA A 370 6.41 -18.48 -10.81
N ALA A 371 5.61 -17.43 -10.59
CA ALA A 371 5.92 -16.08 -11.07
C ALA A 371 7.21 -15.51 -10.43
N THR A 372 7.40 -15.71 -9.13
CA THR A 372 8.60 -15.30 -8.40
C THR A 372 9.85 -16.01 -8.92
N GLN A 373 9.76 -17.33 -9.13
CA GLN A 373 10.85 -18.12 -9.69
C GLN A 373 11.23 -17.60 -11.08
N LEU A 374 10.26 -17.41 -11.97
CA LEU A 374 10.48 -16.93 -13.33
C LEU A 374 11.22 -15.59 -13.38
N ILE A 375 10.86 -14.64 -12.50
CA ILE A 375 11.54 -13.34 -12.40
C ILE A 375 12.98 -13.51 -11.92
N SER A 376 13.24 -14.47 -11.01
CA SER A 376 14.56 -14.68 -10.41
C SER A 376 15.55 -15.40 -11.34
N GLU A 377 15.07 -16.19 -12.30
CA GLU A 377 15.90 -17.01 -13.20
C GLU A 377 16.79 -16.22 -14.17
N LYS A 378 16.46 -14.94 -14.41
CA LYS A 378 17.22 -14.04 -15.32
C LYS A 378 17.41 -14.58 -16.73
N THR A 379 16.61 -15.56 -17.13
CA THR A 379 16.64 -16.19 -18.46
C THR A 379 15.96 -15.26 -19.48
N LEU A 380 16.41 -15.32 -20.74
CA LEU A 380 15.75 -14.62 -21.83
C LEU A 380 14.56 -15.45 -22.33
N HIS A 381 13.43 -14.79 -22.48
CA HIS A 381 12.19 -15.40 -22.90
C HIS A 381 11.62 -14.74 -24.16
N SER A 382 10.83 -15.51 -24.87
CA SER A 382 10.02 -15.09 -26.00
C SER A 382 8.57 -15.51 -25.78
N ARG A 383 7.66 -15.08 -26.66
CA ARG A 383 6.27 -15.54 -26.62
C ARG A 383 6.16 -17.07 -26.63
N GLY A 384 6.98 -17.74 -27.44
CA GLY A 384 6.95 -19.21 -27.57
C GLY A 384 7.41 -19.95 -26.30
N THR A 385 8.16 -19.30 -25.40
CA THR A 385 8.63 -19.92 -24.15
C THR A 385 7.76 -19.55 -22.95
N LEU A 386 6.91 -18.52 -23.04
CA LEU A 386 6.07 -18.04 -21.93
C LEU A 386 4.63 -18.49 -22.05
N VAL A 387 4.07 -18.57 -23.27
CA VAL A 387 2.69 -19.03 -23.43
C VAL A 387 2.53 -20.47 -22.96
N GLY A 388 1.60 -20.70 -22.03
CA GLY A 388 1.37 -22.00 -21.37
C GLY A 388 2.34 -22.36 -20.26
N LEU A 389 3.31 -21.49 -19.91
CA LEU A 389 4.31 -21.77 -18.89
C LEU A 389 3.72 -21.76 -17.48
N ILE A 390 2.92 -20.75 -17.14
CA ILE A 390 2.18 -20.66 -15.88
C ILE A 390 0.72 -20.99 -16.20
N SER A 391 0.25 -22.09 -15.68
CA SER A 391 -1.14 -22.54 -15.83
C SER A 391 -1.69 -23.00 -14.48
N ASP A 392 -3.02 -23.02 -14.36
CA ASP A 392 -3.69 -23.60 -13.18
C ASP A 392 -3.48 -25.11 -13.10
#